data_b51d3bce5f3ec966956d28e5cf730690
#
_entry.id   b51d3bce5f3ec966956d28e5cf730690
#
_cell.length_a   1.000
_cell.length_b   1.000
_cell.length_c   1.000
_cell.angle_alpha   90.00
_cell.angle_beta   90.00
_cell.angle_gamma   90.00
#
_symmetry.space_group_name_H-M   'P 1'
#
loop_
_entity.id
_entity.type
_entity.pdbx_description
1 polymer ?
#
loop_
_entity_poly.entity_id
_entity_poly.type
_entity_poly.pdbx_seq_one_letter_code
_entity_poly.pdbx_strand_id
1 'polypeptide(L)'
;MLLWYSRKNRFSFHALIASLCAANLEKRVNLVWATSTRDLYQGVSTFKAPLLLLFSGSSPEKEEKREVLKTVKILRRDAILCGGGPHLSACPEEFSPLTSIVVRGEGEEVIREIVSRFTEGRLPSENQIFTPHPVNLEQFPPFPHQMGVFGPIEITRGCPFACAFCQTSFLFGARVRHRSIAAILEYVGIMKKKNLLDLRFITPNALAYGSIDGKHPCPEALANLLWAIRKVVGKRGRIFLGSFPSEVRPDFVSWEILKLLKETVNNDNLVIGAQSGSNRLLAGMHRQHTKEDVLKAVEMALKAGFKVNVDFIFGCPDENEEDETENITTILTLSQMGAMIHAHTFMPLPGTPWGERKGSPISPRTKKILGRLAQEGKLFGQWYTQERYAQRLKKTGGEEQT
;
A
#
# COMPACT_ATOMS: atom_id res chain seq x y z
N MET A 1 18.43 18.52 0.51
CA MET A 1 17.41 17.65 -0.08
C MET A 1 16.08 17.87 0.65
N LEU A 2 15.01 18.05 -0.09
CA LEU A 2 13.66 18.33 0.43
C LEU A 2 12.74 17.14 0.13
N LEU A 3 12.00 16.65 1.12
CA LEU A 3 11.04 15.56 0.94
C LEU A 3 9.62 16.11 1.03
N TRP A 4 8.83 15.91 -0.02
CA TRP A 4 7.39 16.20 0.07
C TRP A 4 6.68 15.02 0.73
N TYR A 5 6.62 15.08 2.06
CA TYR A 5 6.19 14.02 2.95
C TYR A 5 4.74 14.16 3.38
N SER A 6 4.01 13.06 3.41
CA SER A 6 2.62 13.01 3.88
C SER A 6 2.31 11.67 4.56
N ARG A 7 1.14 11.59 5.20
CA ARG A 7 0.67 10.30 5.75
C ARG A 7 0.52 9.21 4.70
N LYS A 8 0.21 9.57 3.43
CA LYS A 8 -0.04 8.62 2.35
C LYS A 8 1.24 8.00 1.80
N ASN A 9 2.35 8.73 1.79
CA ASN A 9 3.63 8.28 1.23
C ASN A 9 4.70 7.98 2.29
N ARG A 10 4.35 8.04 3.58
CA ARG A 10 5.31 7.94 4.68
C ARG A 10 6.15 6.67 4.64
N PHE A 11 5.56 5.51 4.38
CA PHE A 11 6.29 4.25 4.41
C PHE A 11 7.25 4.10 3.24
N SER A 12 6.90 4.64 2.06
CA SER A 12 7.82 4.72 0.92
C SER A 12 9.04 5.58 1.27
N PHE A 13 8.83 6.76 1.88
CA PHE A 13 9.96 7.60 2.32
C PHE A 13 10.75 6.97 3.46
N HIS A 14 10.11 6.25 4.38
CA HIS A 14 10.83 5.51 5.42
C HIS A 14 11.81 4.51 4.80
N ALA A 15 11.40 3.72 3.81
CA ALA A 15 12.26 2.76 3.13
C ALA A 15 13.42 3.46 2.38
N LEU A 16 13.13 4.53 1.63
CA LEU A 16 14.14 5.28 0.88
C LEU A 16 15.20 5.93 1.80
N ILE A 17 14.76 6.62 2.87
CA ILE A 17 15.68 7.25 3.81
C ILE A 17 16.43 6.21 4.62
N ALA A 18 15.81 5.08 4.99
CA ALA A 18 16.49 3.97 5.62
C ALA A 18 17.62 3.39 4.74
N SER A 19 17.36 3.32 3.43
CA SER A 19 18.40 2.94 2.45
C SER A 19 19.59 3.92 2.45
N LEU A 20 19.33 5.23 2.49
CA LEU A 20 20.38 6.24 2.59
C LEU A 20 21.17 6.12 3.90
N CYS A 21 20.47 5.93 5.03
CA CYS A 21 21.11 5.75 6.34
C CYS A 21 22.01 4.52 6.37
N ALA A 22 21.58 3.40 5.79
CA ALA A 22 22.38 2.19 5.70
C ALA A 22 23.68 2.39 4.89
N ALA A 23 23.70 3.36 3.98
CA ALA A 23 24.87 3.74 3.16
C ALA A 23 25.61 4.98 3.69
N ASN A 24 25.20 5.57 4.83
CA ASN A 24 25.70 6.84 5.38
C ASN A 24 25.62 8.04 4.42
N LEU A 25 24.68 7.99 3.46
CA LEU A 25 24.48 9.05 2.48
C LEU A 25 23.60 10.18 3.01
N GLU A 26 22.76 9.91 4.02
CA GLU A 26 21.93 10.93 4.67
C GLU A 26 22.77 12.07 5.30
N LYS A 27 24.00 11.77 5.72
CA LYS A 27 24.97 12.75 6.29
C LYS A 27 25.56 13.69 5.25
N ARG A 28 25.48 13.34 3.97
CA ARG A 28 26.01 14.15 2.87
C ARG A 28 25.06 15.23 2.40
N VAL A 29 23.80 15.22 2.87
CA VAL A 29 22.75 16.14 2.46
C VAL A 29 22.07 16.76 3.67
N ASN A 30 21.65 18.03 3.56
CA ASN A 30 20.75 18.62 4.53
C ASN A 30 19.32 18.13 4.20
N LEU A 31 18.78 17.22 5.01
CA LEU A 31 17.49 16.58 4.80
C LEU A 31 16.38 17.34 5.52
N VAL A 32 15.40 17.85 4.79
CA VAL A 32 14.24 18.58 5.31
C VAL A 32 12.95 17.89 4.89
N TRP A 33 12.02 17.74 5.84
CA TRP A 33 10.71 17.13 5.66
C TRP A 33 9.66 18.22 5.52
N ALA A 34 9.09 18.39 4.33
CA ALA A 34 7.95 19.28 4.10
C ALA A 34 6.66 18.47 4.27
N THR A 35 5.91 18.76 5.31
CA THR A 35 4.69 18.01 5.68
C THR A 35 3.41 18.64 5.15
N SER A 36 3.52 19.87 4.63
CA SER A 36 2.46 20.60 3.97
C SER A 36 2.97 21.26 2.69
N THR A 37 2.06 21.69 1.81
CA THR A 37 2.40 22.48 0.62
C THR A 37 3.05 23.82 1.01
N ARG A 38 2.65 24.40 2.14
CA ARG A 38 3.28 25.62 2.69
C ARG A 38 4.74 25.37 3.05
N ASP A 39 5.03 24.29 3.81
CA ASP A 39 6.40 23.93 4.19
C ASP A 39 7.24 23.66 2.95
N LEU A 40 6.63 23.01 1.92
CA LEU A 40 7.29 22.75 0.66
C LEU A 40 7.73 24.04 -0.04
N TYR A 41 6.83 24.99 -0.24
CA TYR A 41 7.15 26.25 -0.88
C TYR A 41 8.14 27.09 -0.06
N GLN A 42 8.01 27.11 1.25
CA GLN A 42 8.98 27.75 2.13
C GLN A 42 10.37 27.10 1.99
N GLY A 43 10.44 25.78 2.02
CA GLY A 43 11.68 25.04 1.81
C GLY A 43 12.31 25.38 0.45
N VAL A 44 11.52 25.32 -0.64
CA VAL A 44 11.99 25.63 -2.00
C VAL A 44 12.59 27.05 -2.08
N SER A 45 11.96 28.03 -1.44
CA SER A 45 12.40 29.44 -1.47
C SER A 45 13.62 29.72 -0.57
N THR A 46 13.80 28.97 0.53
CA THR A 46 14.83 29.27 1.54
C THR A 46 16.13 28.50 1.34
N PHE A 47 16.13 27.39 0.58
CA PHE A 47 17.36 26.64 0.31
C PHE A 47 18.35 27.47 -0.51
N LYS A 48 19.56 27.68 0.02
CA LYS A 48 20.63 28.44 -0.65
C LYS A 48 21.50 27.61 -1.57
N ALA A 49 21.58 26.29 -1.35
CA ALA A 49 22.38 25.34 -2.13
C ALA A 49 21.54 24.67 -3.23
N PRO A 50 22.13 23.92 -4.16
CA PRO A 50 21.37 23.10 -5.11
C PRO A 50 20.27 22.30 -4.39
N LEU A 51 19.07 22.24 -4.97
CA LEU A 51 17.90 21.63 -4.38
C LEU A 51 17.53 20.35 -5.12
N LEU A 52 17.57 19.22 -4.42
CA LEU A 52 16.92 17.97 -4.83
C LEU A 52 15.61 17.83 -4.05
N LEU A 53 14.48 17.84 -4.77
CA LEU A 53 13.15 17.60 -4.21
C LEU A 53 12.70 16.18 -4.55
N LEU A 54 12.41 15.39 -3.52
CA LEU A 54 11.82 14.07 -3.67
C LEU A 54 10.31 14.11 -3.39
N PHE A 55 9.54 13.47 -4.27
CA PHE A 55 8.10 13.31 -4.08
C PHE A 55 7.61 11.93 -4.55
N SER A 56 6.45 11.51 -4.06
CA SER A 56 5.80 10.27 -4.48
C SER A 56 4.37 10.59 -4.90
N GLY A 57 3.92 10.02 -6.03
CA GLY A 57 2.60 10.27 -6.61
C GLY A 57 1.73 9.02 -6.65
N SER A 58 0.47 9.17 -6.21
CA SER A 58 -0.62 8.23 -6.44
C SER A 58 -1.62 8.80 -7.43
N SER A 59 -2.38 7.95 -8.15
CA SER A 59 -3.29 8.43 -9.20
C SER A 59 -4.35 9.43 -8.70
N PRO A 60 -4.95 9.28 -7.51
CA PRO A 60 -5.88 10.29 -6.99
C PRO A 60 -5.25 11.66 -6.69
N GLU A 61 -3.92 11.74 -6.57
CA GLU A 61 -3.22 12.97 -6.21
C GLU A 61 -2.50 13.61 -7.41
N LYS A 62 -2.61 13.02 -8.61
CA LYS A 62 -1.77 13.41 -9.75
C LYS A 62 -1.93 14.89 -10.12
N GLU A 63 -3.14 15.40 -10.23
CA GLU A 63 -3.39 16.78 -10.65
C GLU A 63 -2.89 17.79 -9.60
N GLU A 64 -3.20 17.55 -8.32
CA GLU A 64 -2.68 18.38 -7.23
C GLU A 64 -1.15 18.44 -7.26
N LYS A 65 -0.51 17.27 -7.43
CA LYS A 65 0.94 17.21 -7.47
C LYS A 65 1.53 17.93 -8.69
N ARG A 66 0.91 17.79 -9.85
CA ARG A 66 1.36 18.49 -11.07
C ARG A 66 1.32 20.01 -10.88
N GLU A 67 0.22 20.56 -10.36
CA GLU A 67 0.09 22.00 -10.11
C GLU A 67 1.10 22.50 -9.08
N VAL A 68 1.32 21.78 -8.01
CA VAL A 68 2.32 22.12 -7.00
C VAL A 68 3.73 22.10 -7.60
N LEU A 69 4.08 21.10 -8.42
CA LEU A 69 5.39 21.01 -9.05
C LEU A 69 5.62 22.11 -10.11
N LYS A 70 4.60 22.53 -10.85
CA LYS A 70 4.66 23.72 -11.72
C LYS A 70 5.04 24.96 -10.90
N THR A 71 4.38 25.17 -9.77
CA THR A 71 4.68 26.29 -8.87
C THR A 71 6.11 26.19 -8.32
N VAL A 72 6.57 25.00 -7.94
CA VAL A 72 7.96 24.78 -7.52
C VAL A 72 8.95 25.19 -8.61
N LYS A 73 8.69 24.84 -9.87
CA LYS A 73 9.55 25.24 -11.02
C LYS A 73 9.53 26.75 -11.29
N ILE A 74 8.42 27.43 -11.03
CA ILE A 74 8.35 28.90 -11.11
C ILE A 74 9.18 29.53 -9.98
N LEU A 75 9.05 29.05 -8.75
CA LEU A 75 9.79 29.55 -7.59
C LEU A 75 11.29 29.27 -7.69
N ARG A 76 11.65 28.12 -8.29
CA ARG A 76 13.03 27.66 -8.38
C ARG A 76 13.30 26.79 -9.60
N ARG A 77 13.73 27.43 -10.70
CA ARG A 77 13.97 26.76 -11.98
C ARG A 77 15.07 25.70 -11.94
N ASP A 78 16.10 25.92 -11.12
CA ASP A 78 17.24 25.02 -10.93
C ASP A 78 16.95 23.82 -9.99
N ALA A 79 15.75 23.74 -9.40
CA ALA A 79 15.39 22.60 -8.56
C ALA A 79 15.34 21.31 -9.38
N ILE A 80 16.05 20.29 -8.90
CA ILE A 80 16.02 18.93 -9.44
C ILE A 80 14.84 18.20 -8.81
N LEU A 81 13.84 17.85 -9.61
CA LEU A 81 12.63 17.18 -9.15
C LEU A 81 12.76 15.68 -9.45
N CYS A 82 12.76 14.87 -8.40
CA CYS A 82 12.82 13.42 -8.48
C CYS A 82 11.52 12.81 -7.96
N GLY A 83 10.77 12.17 -8.84
CA GLY A 83 9.48 11.57 -8.54
C GLY A 83 9.49 10.05 -8.62
N GLY A 84 8.62 9.42 -7.83
CA GLY A 84 8.37 7.98 -7.85
C GLY A 84 6.96 7.64 -7.35
N GLY A 85 6.76 6.37 -7.01
CA GLY A 85 5.48 5.88 -6.49
C GLY A 85 4.55 5.32 -7.56
N PRO A 86 3.36 4.85 -7.16
CA PRO A 86 2.53 4.01 -8.01
C PRO A 86 2.12 4.65 -9.35
N HIS A 87 1.74 5.92 -9.34
CA HIS A 87 1.30 6.58 -10.56
C HIS A 87 2.46 6.84 -11.51
N LEU A 88 3.58 7.40 -11.00
CA LEU A 88 4.75 7.69 -11.84
C LEU A 88 5.41 6.41 -12.37
N SER A 89 5.28 5.30 -11.66
CA SER A 89 5.76 4.00 -12.15
C SER A 89 4.95 3.51 -13.35
N ALA A 90 3.66 3.82 -13.39
CA ALA A 90 2.77 3.41 -14.48
C ALA A 90 2.77 4.41 -15.65
N CYS A 91 2.77 5.71 -15.37
CA CYS A 91 2.65 6.80 -16.33
C CYS A 91 3.78 7.84 -16.12
N PRO A 92 5.06 7.45 -16.33
CA PRO A 92 6.18 8.37 -16.12
C PRO A 92 6.15 9.59 -17.05
N GLU A 93 5.60 9.44 -18.25
CA GLU A 93 5.46 10.48 -19.27
C GLU A 93 4.57 11.65 -18.81
N GLU A 94 3.59 11.40 -17.97
CA GLU A 94 2.72 12.48 -17.46
C GLU A 94 3.47 13.47 -16.55
N PHE A 95 4.59 13.06 -15.97
CA PHE A 95 5.41 13.88 -15.09
C PHE A 95 6.77 14.25 -15.67
N SER A 96 7.23 13.59 -16.73
CA SER A 96 8.54 13.85 -17.33
C SER A 96 8.74 15.31 -17.76
N PRO A 97 7.74 16.08 -18.25
CA PRO A 97 7.93 17.50 -18.56
C PRO A 97 8.20 18.37 -17.32
N LEU A 98 7.85 17.90 -16.13
CA LEU A 98 8.01 18.64 -14.87
C LEU A 98 9.18 18.15 -14.03
N THR A 99 9.62 16.90 -14.23
CA THR A 99 10.60 16.24 -13.38
C THR A 99 11.92 16.02 -14.10
N SER A 100 13.02 16.09 -13.37
CA SER A 100 14.35 15.75 -13.90
C SER A 100 14.60 14.23 -13.83
N ILE A 101 13.97 13.56 -12.88
CA ILE A 101 14.16 12.13 -12.61
C ILE A 101 12.82 11.50 -12.28
N VAL A 102 12.51 10.34 -12.89
CA VAL A 102 11.41 9.46 -12.51
C VAL A 102 11.95 8.08 -12.16
N VAL A 103 11.55 7.54 -11.01
CA VAL A 103 11.89 6.18 -10.56
C VAL A 103 10.66 5.30 -10.66
N ARG A 104 10.72 4.26 -11.51
CA ARG A 104 9.67 3.26 -11.71
C ARG A 104 9.92 2.05 -10.83
N GLY A 105 8.98 1.72 -9.93
CA GLY A 105 9.10 0.56 -9.03
C GLY A 105 9.89 0.84 -7.75
N GLU A 106 10.83 -0.03 -7.42
CA GLU A 106 11.52 -0.05 -6.13
C GLU A 106 12.71 0.92 -6.11
N GLY A 107 12.68 1.90 -5.23
CA GLY A 107 13.61 3.03 -5.27
C GLY A 107 14.82 2.91 -4.33
N GLU A 108 14.95 1.84 -3.54
CA GLU A 108 15.93 1.76 -2.44
C GLU A 108 17.41 1.78 -2.92
N GLU A 109 17.71 1.17 -4.07
CA GLU A 109 19.06 1.24 -4.65
C GLU A 109 19.26 2.56 -5.39
N VAL A 110 18.28 2.92 -6.20
CA VAL A 110 18.36 4.11 -7.07
C VAL A 110 18.51 5.39 -6.26
N ILE A 111 17.86 5.51 -5.09
CA ILE A 111 18.00 6.71 -4.26
C ILE A 111 19.44 6.91 -3.77
N ARG A 112 20.19 5.83 -3.51
CA ARG A 112 21.64 5.92 -3.15
C ARG A 112 22.44 6.50 -4.30
N GLU A 113 22.19 6.03 -5.52
CA GLU A 113 22.83 6.53 -6.73
C GLU A 113 22.49 8.00 -6.97
N ILE A 114 21.20 8.36 -6.91
CA ILE A 114 20.74 9.74 -7.10
C ILE A 114 21.41 10.69 -6.10
N VAL A 115 21.43 10.34 -4.81
CA VAL A 115 22.02 11.20 -3.79
C VAL A 115 23.56 11.29 -3.95
N SER A 116 24.25 10.20 -4.31
CA SER A 116 25.69 10.25 -4.61
C SER A 116 25.98 11.19 -5.77
N ARG A 117 25.27 11.02 -6.91
CA ARG A 117 25.43 11.90 -8.08
C ARG A 117 25.08 13.36 -7.76
N PHE A 118 24.05 13.59 -6.95
CA PHE A 118 23.64 14.93 -6.52
C PHE A 118 24.76 15.62 -5.72
N THR A 119 25.33 14.93 -4.75
CA THR A 119 26.41 15.49 -3.90
C THR A 119 27.72 15.72 -4.65
N GLU A 120 27.89 15.05 -5.78
CA GLU A 120 29.05 15.19 -6.67
C GLU A 120 28.79 16.18 -7.83
N GLY A 121 27.60 16.81 -7.88
CA GLY A 121 27.22 17.73 -8.97
C GLY A 121 27.04 17.06 -10.33
N ARG A 122 26.80 15.74 -10.36
CA ARG A 122 26.73 14.91 -11.58
C ARG A 122 25.30 14.47 -11.96
N LEU A 123 24.26 15.12 -11.43
CA LEU A 123 22.89 14.78 -11.85
C LEU A 123 22.62 15.26 -13.28
N PRO A 124 21.91 14.47 -14.10
CA PRO A 124 21.59 14.85 -15.46
C PRO A 124 20.70 16.08 -15.49
N SER A 125 20.92 16.92 -16.49
CA SER A 125 20.06 18.08 -16.78
C SER A 125 18.78 17.71 -17.50
N GLU A 126 18.70 16.50 -18.07
CA GLU A 126 17.57 15.99 -18.87
C GLU A 126 16.76 14.96 -18.09
N ASN A 127 15.51 14.73 -18.55
CA ASN A 127 14.58 13.78 -17.95
C ASN A 127 15.15 12.35 -18.01
N GLN A 128 15.44 11.79 -16.86
CA GLN A 128 15.94 10.42 -16.74
C GLN A 128 14.90 9.53 -16.06
N ILE A 129 14.61 8.37 -16.68
CA ILE A 129 13.75 7.34 -16.10
C ILE A 129 14.62 6.18 -15.65
N PHE A 130 14.58 5.90 -14.35
CA PHE A 130 15.19 4.71 -13.75
C PHE A 130 14.14 3.60 -13.64
N THR A 131 14.49 2.40 -14.08
CA THR A 131 13.69 1.18 -13.90
C THR A 131 14.55 0.14 -13.20
N PRO A 132 14.65 0.20 -11.85
CA PRO A 132 15.49 -0.71 -11.08
C PRO A 132 14.97 -2.15 -11.10
N HIS A 133 15.86 -3.09 -10.83
CA HIS A 133 15.49 -4.47 -10.55
C HIS A 133 14.85 -4.59 -9.16
N PRO A 134 14.05 -5.65 -8.92
CA PRO A 134 13.50 -5.95 -7.60
C PRO A 134 14.61 -6.12 -6.55
N VAL A 135 14.52 -5.37 -5.45
CA VAL A 135 15.55 -5.38 -4.40
C VAL A 135 15.47 -6.63 -3.51
N ASN A 136 16.61 -7.01 -2.95
CA ASN A 136 16.65 -7.97 -1.85
C ASN A 136 16.32 -7.23 -0.54
N LEU A 137 15.19 -7.58 0.10
CA LEU A 137 14.72 -6.91 1.33
C LEU A 137 15.72 -6.98 2.50
N GLU A 138 16.56 -8.02 2.53
CA GLU A 138 17.58 -8.16 3.58
C GLU A 138 18.61 -7.00 3.61
N GLN A 139 18.84 -6.37 2.46
CA GLN A 139 19.83 -5.31 2.31
C GLN A 139 19.33 -3.92 2.69
N PHE A 140 18.03 -3.78 2.92
CA PHE A 140 17.38 -2.48 3.14
C PHE A 140 16.58 -2.47 4.42
N PRO A 141 16.89 -1.59 5.38
CA PRO A 141 16.07 -1.42 6.59
C PRO A 141 14.63 -0.98 6.25
N PRO A 142 13.61 -1.40 7.01
CA PRO A 142 12.22 -1.01 6.74
C PRO A 142 11.92 0.45 7.11
N PHE A 143 12.75 1.07 7.96
CA PHE A 143 12.62 2.45 8.41
C PHE A 143 13.95 3.01 8.90
N PRO A 144 14.15 4.35 8.89
CA PRO A 144 15.40 4.99 9.27
C PRO A 144 15.55 5.14 10.79
N HIS A 145 15.74 4.02 11.48
CA HIS A 145 15.83 3.97 12.94
C HIS A 145 17.02 4.79 13.51
N GLN A 146 18.08 4.97 12.73
CA GLN A 146 19.23 5.83 13.08
C GLN A 146 18.78 7.29 13.28
N MET A 147 17.74 7.74 12.58
CA MET A 147 17.16 9.07 12.70
C MET A 147 16.01 9.12 13.73
N GLY A 148 15.76 8.05 14.48
CA GLY A 148 14.66 7.97 15.44
C GLY A 148 13.28 7.82 14.78
N VAL A 149 13.20 7.50 13.50
CA VAL A 149 11.95 7.30 12.77
C VAL A 149 11.64 5.82 12.66
N PHE A 150 10.44 5.43 13.03
CA PHE A 150 9.98 4.06 13.10
C PHE A 150 8.66 3.88 12.34
N GLY A 151 8.37 2.65 11.95
CA GLY A 151 7.14 2.27 11.23
C GLY A 151 6.89 0.77 11.29
N PRO A 152 5.88 0.28 10.55
CA PRO A 152 5.69 -1.15 10.36
C PRO A 152 6.91 -1.80 9.71
N ILE A 153 7.19 -3.04 10.07
CA ILE A 153 8.24 -3.83 9.45
C ILE A 153 7.68 -4.51 8.20
N GLU A 154 8.24 -4.24 7.02
CA GLU A 154 7.88 -4.96 5.82
C GLU A 154 8.51 -6.35 5.87
N ILE A 155 7.64 -7.38 5.92
CA ILE A 155 8.05 -8.79 6.03
C ILE A 155 7.98 -9.54 4.72
N THR A 156 7.15 -9.06 3.77
CA THR A 156 6.96 -9.67 2.45
C THR A 156 6.66 -8.61 1.40
N ARG A 157 7.27 -8.73 0.22
CA ARG A 157 7.02 -7.89 -0.95
C ARG A 157 6.81 -8.76 -2.19
N GLY A 158 5.97 -8.27 -3.13
CA GLY A 158 5.54 -9.01 -4.31
C GLY A 158 4.27 -9.83 -4.07
N CYS A 159 3.50 -10.10 -5.13
CA CYS A 159 2.24 -10.83 -5.03
C CYS A 159 1.93 -11.57 -6.34
N PRO A 160 1.73 -12.90 -6.32
CA PRO A 160 1.55 -13.71 -7.52
C PRO A 160 0.14 -13.64 -8.11
N PHE A 161 -0.83 -13.07 -7.39
CA PHE A 161 -2.24 -13.10 -7.79
C PHE A 161 -2.57 -12.17 -8.94
N ALA A 162 -1.81 -11.07 -9.11
CA ALA A 162 -2.01 -10.08 -10.17
C ALA A 162 -3.48 -9.65 -10.31
N CYS A 163 -4.13 -9.36 -9.17
CA CYS A 163 -5.54 -8.94 -9.17
C CYS A 163 -5.74 -7.73 -10.08
N ALA A 164 -6.78 -7.76 -10.90
CA ALA A 164 -6.98 -6.83 -12.01
C ALA A 164 -7.09 -5.34 -11.60
N PHE A 165 -7.38 -5.07 -10.34
CA PHE A 165 -7.49 -3.72 -9.75
C PHE A 165 -6.26 -3.28 -8.94
N CYS A 166 -5.29 -4.18 -8.70
CA CYS A 166 -4.24 -3.99 -7.69
C CYS A 166 -2.87 -3.72 -8.31
N GLN A 167 -2.21 -2.64 -7.91
CA GLN A 167 -0.88 -2.28 -8.40
C GLN A 167 0.27 -3.08 -7.78
N THR A 168 0.02 -3.89 -6.75
CA THR A 168 1.10 -4.57 -6.01
C THR A 168 1.97 -5.45 -6.90
N SER A 169 1.36 -6.31 -7.73
CA SER A 169 2.10 -7.20 -8.65
C SER A 169 2.79 -6.42 -9.77
N PHE A 170 2.19 -5.31 -10.22
CA PHE A 170 2.78 -4.43 -11.21
C PHE A 170 4.03 -3.72 -10.65
N LEU A 171 3.96 -3.20 -9.42
CA LEU A 171 5.05 -2.43 -8.81
C LEU A 171 6.20 -3.31 -8.32
N PHE A 172 5.90 -4.49 -7.77
CA PHE A 172 6.84 -5.31 -7.02
C PHE A 172 7.06 -6.70 -7.59
N GLY A 173 6.40 -7.00 -8.72
CA GLY A 173 6.46 -8.30 -9.39
C GLY A 173 5.60 -9.38 -8.72
N ALA A 174 5.46 -10.49 -9.46
CA ALA A 174 4.68 -11.64 -9.01
C ALA A 174 5.42 -12.53 -8.00
N ARG A 175 6.76 -12.50 -8.00
CA ARG A 175 7.57 -13.31 -7.09
C ARG A 175 7.52 -12.73 -5.68
N VAL A 176 7.08 -13.52 -4.71
CA VAL A 176 7.15 -13.16 -3.30
C VAL A 176 8.60 -13.18 -2.79
N ARG A 177 8.96 -12.18 -2.02
CA ARG A 177 10.25 -12.05 -1.35
C ARG A 177 10.00 -11.79 0.11
N HIS A 178 10.44 -12.70 0.97
CA HIS A 178 10.29 -12.59 2.41
C HIS A 178 11.58 -12.07 3.03
N ARG A 179 11.43 -11.20 4.03
CA ARG A 179 12.53 -10.88 4.94
C ARG A 179 12.74 -12.05 5.90
N SER A 180 13.99 -12.41 6.18
CA SER A 180 14.28 -13.51 7.12
C SER A 180 13.80 -13.19 8.53
N ILE A 181 13.53 -14.23 9.32
CA ILE A 181 13.18 -14.08 10.73
C ILE A 181 14.29 -13.34 11.47
N ALA A 182 15.55 -13.66 11.19
CA ALA A 182 16.71 -13.02 11.81
C ALA A 182 16.70 -11.50 11.59
N ALA A 183 16.53 -11.04 10.35
CA ALA A 183 16.47 -9.62 10.02
C ALA A 183 15.22 -8.93 10.64
N ILE A 184 14.06 -9.60 10.66
CA ILE A 184 12.86 -9.07 11.33
C ILE A 184 13.13 -8.88 12.83
N LEU A 185 13.75 -9.87 13.48
CA LEU A 185 14.04 -9.81 14.92
C LEU A 185 15.06 -8.74 15.28
N GLU A 186 16.00 -8.41 14.38
CA GLU A 186 16.90 -7.27 14.55
C GLU A 186 16.11 -5.98 14.74
N TYR A 187 15.15 -5.67 13.82
CA TYR A 187 14.33 -4.44 13.92
C TYR A 187 13.36 -4.49 15.11
N VAL A 188 12.79 -5.64 15.43
CA VAL A 188 12.00 -5.84 16.65
C VAL A 188 12.85 -5.54 17.89
N GLY A 189 14.09 -6.00 17.92
CA GLY A 189 15.04 -5.71 19.01
C GLY A 189 15.37 -4.22 19.14
N ILE A 190 15.58 -3.53 18.02
CA ILE A 190 15.82 -2.08 17.99
C ILE A 190 14.58 -1.33 18.53
N MET A 191 13.37 -1.70 18.07
CA MET A 191 12.12 -1.10 18.54
C MET A 191 11.93 -1.35 20.05
N LYS A 192 12.18 -2.58 20.52
CA LYS A 192 12.10 -2.92 21.95
C LYS A 192 13.03 -2.07 22.81
N LYS A 193 14.29 -1.85 22.39
CA LYS A 193 15.25 -0.98 23.11
C LYS A 193 14.74 0.48 23.21
N LYS A 194 13.89 0.91 22.30
CA LYS A 194 13.23 2.24 22.30
C LYS A 194 11.87 2.23 23.01
N ASN A 195 11.48 1.12 23.64
CA ASN A 195 10.16 0.89 24.25
C ASN A 195 8.98 1.03 23.27
N LEU A 196 9.23 0.79 21.96
CA LEU A 196 8.21 0.76 20.91
C LEU A 196 7.71 -0.68 20.78
N LEU A 197 6.69 -1.02 21.54
CA LEU A 197 6.24 -2.40 21.71
C LEU A 197 5.01 -2.76 20.87
N ASP A 198 4.47 -1.83 20.10
CA ASP A 198 3.37 -2.06 19.16
C ASP A 198 3.93 -2.39 17.78
N LEU A 199 4.00 -3.68 17.47
CA LEU A 199 4.58 -4.18 16.24
C LEU A 199 3.50 -4.36 15.18
N ARG A 200 3.68 -3.74 14.03
CA ARG A 200 2.85 -3.90 12.83
C ARG A 200 3.72 -4.29 11.65
N PHE A 201 3.11 -4.98 10.69
CA PHE A 201 3.83 -5.51 9.53
C PHE A 201 3.20 -5.04 8.23
N ILE A 202 4.04 -4.85 7.20
CA ILE A 202 3.60 -4.62 5.83
C ILE A 202 3.82 -5.90 5.05
N THR A 203 2.77 -6.36 4.40
CA THR A 203 2.76 -7.53 3.54
C THR A 203 1.51 -7.50 2.65
N PRO A 204 1.57 -7.98 1.41
CA PRO A 204 0.40 -8.06 0.53
C PRO A 204 -0.68 -9.02 1.03
N ASN A 205 -0.29 -10.08 1.75
CA ASN A 205 -1.17 -11.03 2.42
C ASN A 205 -0.52 -11.45 3.73
N ALA A 206 -1.20 -11.16 4.83
CA ALA A 206 -0.68 -11.39 6.18
C ALA A 206 -0.31 -12.85 6.47
N LEU A 207 -1.05 -13.80 5.88
CA LEU A 207 -0.89 -15.22 6.13
C LEU A 207 0.03 -15.93 5.13
N ALA A 208 0.64 -15.18 4.20
CA ALA A 208 1.53 -15.74 3.18
C ALA A 208 3.01 -15.74 3.56
N TYR A 209 3.38 -15.35 4.79
CA TYR A 209 4.78 -15.38 5.19
C TYR A 209 5.37 -16.78 5.12
N GLY A 210 6.54 -16.92 4.47
CA GLY A 210 7.21 -18.19 4.25
C GLY A 210 6.66 -19.04 3.11
N SER A 211 5.58 -18.61 2.45
CA SER A 211 5.07 -19.27 1.24
C SER A 211 6.08 -19.16 0.09
N ILE A 212 6.43 -20.28 -0.52
CA ILE A 212 7.41 -20.33 -1.63
C ILE A 212 6.85 -19.68 -2.89
N ASP A 213 5.59 -19.95 -3.19
CA ASP A 213 4.89 -19.47 -4.41
C ASP A 213 3.97 -18.28 -4.14
N GLY A 214 3.76 -17.92 -2.87
CA GLY A 214 2.82 -16.88 -2.43
C GLY A 214 1.34 -17.25 -2.59
N LYS A 215 1.02 -18.47 -3.05
CA LYS A 215 -0.35 -18.94 -3.32
C LYS A 215 -0.86 -19.94 -2.29
N HIS A 216 0.04 -20.61 -1.62
CA HIS A 216 -0.29 -21.56 -0.57
C HIS A 216 0.27 -21.11 0.77
N PRO A 217 -0.50 -21.15 1.85
CA PRO A 217 0.00 -20.76 3.17
C PRO A 217 1.08 -21.75 3.64
N CYS A 218 2.01 -21.24 4.45
CA CYS A 218 3.01 -22.03 5.18
C CYS A 218 2.84 -21.81 6.68
N PRO A 219 1.92 -22.52 7.36
CA PRO A 219 1.62 -22.32 8.76
C PRO A 219 2.84 -22.46 9.68
N GLU A 220 3.74 -23.39 9.37
CA GLU A 220 4.97 -23.59 10.12
C GLU A 220 5.89 -22.37 10.08
N ALA A 221 6.14 -21.82 8.90
CA ALA A 221 6.98 -20.62 8.77
C ALA A 221 6.35 -19.40 9.45
N LEU A 222 5.04 -19.25 9.33
CA LEU A 222 4.29 -18.20 10.03
C LEU A 222 4.37 -18.38 11.55
N ALA A 223 4.24 -19.61 12.05
CA ALA A 223 4.37 -19.93 13.48
C ALA A 223 5.78 -19.60 13.98
N ASN A 224 6.82 -20.03 13.25
CA ASN A 224 8.21 -19.74 13.60
C ASN A 224 8.46 -18.23 13.70
N LEU A 225 7.93 -17.42 12.76
CA LEU A 225 8.01 -15.96 12.82
C LEU A 225 7.33 -15.39 14.07
N LEU A 226 6.05 -15.72 14.27
CA LEU A 226 5.25 -15.11 15.32
C LEU A 226 5.75 -15.49 16.73
N TRP A 227 6.12 -16.76 16.94
CA TRP A 227 6.71 -17.19 18.21
C TRP A 227 8.08 -16.59 18.47
N ALA A 228 8.92 -16.45 17.44
CA ALA A 228 10.21 -15.79 17.59
C ALA A 228 10.04 -14.31 17.99
N ILE A 229 9.11 -13.57 17.37
CA ILE A 229 8.78 -12.19 17.75
C ILE A 229 8.25 -12.15 19.18
N ARG A 230 7.29 -13.04 19.53
CA ARG A 230 6.70 -13.11 20.87
C ARG A 230 7.76 -13.37 21.94
N LYS A 231 8.73 -14.23 21.67
CA LYS A 231 9.88 -14.48 22.56
C LYS A 231 10.70 -13.21 22.83
N VAL A 232 10.92 -12.38 21.80
CA VAL A 232 11.66 -11.12 21.96
C VAL A 232 10.88 -10.09 22.76
N VAL A 233 9.61 -9.85 22.42
CA VAL A 233 8.84 -8.75 23.04
C VAL A 233 8.15 -9.14 24.34
N GLY A 234 8.00 -10.44 24.61
CA GLY A 234 7.35 -10.96 25.82
C GLY A 234 5.87 -10.60 25.91
N LYS A 235 5.30 -10.70 27.11
CA LYS A 235 3.87 -10.40 27.37
C LYS A 235 3.51 -8.93 27.21
N ARG A 236 4.47 -8.01 27.37
CA ARG A 236 4.24 -6.57 27.26
C ARG A 236 4.15 -6.08 25.81
N GLY A 237 4.74 -6.80 24.86
CA GLY A 237 4.71 -6.43 23.46
C GLY A 237 3.37 -6.78 22.81
N ARG A 238 2.91 -5.92 21.90
CA ARG A 238 1.70 -6.12 21.12
C ARG A 238 2.07 -6.39 19.67
N ILE A 239 1.60 -7.51 19.13
CA ILE A 239 1.84 -7.95 17.75
C ILE A 239 0.53 -7.83 16.98
N PHE A 240 0.54 -7.13 15.85
CA PHE A 240 -0.62 -6.93 15.00
C PHE A 240 -0.35 -7.47 13.59
N LEU A 241 -1.04 -8.55 13.20
CA LEU A 241 -0.95 -9.18 11.88
C LEU A 241 -2.34 -9.59 11.40
N GLY A 242 -2.66 -9.37 10.12
CA GLY A 242 -4.01 -9.61 9.60
C GLY A 242 -5.00 -8.47 9.88
N SER A 243 -4.47 -7.31 10.31
CA SER A 243 -5.18 -6.04 10.42
C SER A 243 -4.30 -4.93 9.81
N PHE A 244 -4.89 -3.77 9.49
CA PHE A 244 -4.14 -2.69 8.81
C PHE A 244 -2.73 -2.46 9.41
N PRO A 245 -1.65 -2.40 8.62
CA PRO A 245 -1.58 -2.30 7.14
C PRO A 245 -1.36 -3.65 6.43
N SER A 246 -1.84 -4.74 6.95
CA SER A 246 -1.79 -6.06 6.30
C SER A 246 -3.20 -6.67 6.28
N GLU A 247 -3.60 -7.21 5.14
CA GLU A 247 -4.90 -7.86 4.94
C GLU A 247 -4.73 -9.37 4.85
N VAL A 248 -5.84 -10.09 5.00
CA VAL A 248 -5.90 -11.54 4.91
C VAL A 248 -6.69 -11.94 3.66
N ARG A 249 -6.16 -12.84 2.87
CA ARG A 249 -6.93 -13.50 1.82
C ARG A 249 -7.82 -14.59 2.44
N PRO A 250 -9.09 -14.73 2.02
CA PRO A 250 -10.00 -15.71 2.62
C PRO A 250 -9.54 -17.15 2.45
N ASP A 251 -8.96 -17.49 1.30
CA ASP A 251 -8.42 -18.82 0.96
C ASP A 251 -7.21 -19.24 1.80
N PHE A 252 -6.60 -18.32 2.57
CA PHE A 252 -5.50 -18.60 3.50
C PHE A 252 -5.98 -18.85 4.94
N VAL A 253 -7.26 -18.67 5.25
CA VAL A 253 -7.79 -18.83 6.59
C VAL A 253 -8.03 -20.32 6.89
N SER A 254 -7.41 -20.82 7.96
CA SER A 254 -7.62 -22.17 8.51
C SER A 254 -7.72 -22.15 10.02
N TRP A 255 -8.29 -23.19 10.62
CA TRP A 255 -8.36 -23.31 12.08
C TRP A 255 -7.00 -23.32 12.74
N GLU A 256 -6.02 -23.97 12.12
CA GLU A 256 -4.64 -23.99 12.59
C GLU A 256 -4.05 -22.58 12.67
N ILE A 257 -4.19 -21.79 11.59
CA ILE A 257 -3.69 -20.41 11.54
C ILE A 257 -4.47 -19.50 12.51
N LEU A 258 -5.79 -19.64 12.60
CA LEU A 258 -6.58 -18.84 13.56
C LEU A 258 -6.17 -19.13 15.00
N LYS A 259 -5.93 -20.39 15.36
CA LYS A 259 -5.42 -20.78 16.68
C LYS A 259 -4.05 -20.14 16.94
N LEU A 260 -3.12 -20.25 15.99
CA LEU A 260 -1.81 -19.62 16.08
C LEU A 260 -1.91 -18.09 16.30
N LEU A 261 -2.78 -17.42 15.54
CA LEU A 261 -3.00 -15.98 15.72
C LEU A 261 -3.54 -15.67 17.13
N LYS A 262 -4.52 -16.41 17.63
CA LYS A 262 -5.06 -16.18 18.99
C LYS A 262 -4.00 -16.33 20.08
N GLU A 263 -3.03 -17.20 19.90
CA GLU A 263 -1.94 -17.43 20.85
C GLU A 263 -0.83 -16.39 20.76
N THR A 264 -0.64 -15.77 19.58
CA THR A 264 0.55 -14.97 19.31
C THR A 264 0.30 -13.49 19.06
N VAL A 265 -0.86 -13.10 18.45
CA VAL A 265 -1.14 -11.69 18.14
C VAL A 265 -2.08 -11.02 19.13
N ASN A 266 -2.14 -9.70 19.08
CA ASN A 266 -2.92 -8.89 20.03
C ASN A 266 -4.06 -8.12 19.33
N ASN A 267 -4.23 -8.27 18.03
CA ASN A 267 -5.38 -7.67 17.37
C ASN A 267 -6.67 -8.46 17.67
N ASP A 268 -7.73 -7.75 17.96
CA ASP A 268 -9.07 -8.31 18.16
C ASP A 268 -9.85 -8.46 16.84
N ASN A 269 -9.35 -7.88 15.75
CA ASN A 269 -9.97 -7.91 14.44
C ASN A 269 -9.05 -8.47 13.35
N LEU A 270 -9.65 -9.11 12.35
CA LEU A 270 -9.02 -9.47 11.08
C LEU A 270 -9.67 -8.67 9.95
N VAL A 271 -8.85 -8.27 8.96
CA VAL A 271 -9.32 -7.63 7.72
C VAL A 271 -9.23 -8.66 6.60
N ILE A 272 -10.38 -9.09 6.08
CA ILE A 272 -10.47 -10.11 5.04
C ILE A 272 -10.86 -9.44 3.71
N GLY A 273 -9.99 -9.58 2.71
CA GLY A 273 -10.21 -9.01 1.39
C GLY A 273 -11.10 -9.89 0.52
N ALA A 274 -12.43 -9.76 0.66
CA ALA A 274 -13.40 -10.43 -0.22
C ALA A 274 -13.40 -9.84 -1.64
N GLN A 275 -13.57 -8.56 -1.72
CA GLN A 275 -13.62 -7.68 -2.91
C GLN A 275 -14.95 -7.75 -3.67
N SER A 276 -15.62 -8.91 -3.77
CA SER A 276 -16.97 -9.08 -4.35
C SER A 276 -17.68 -10.28 -3.73
N GLY A 277 -19.00 -10.28 -3.81
CA GLY A 277 -19.87 -11.42 -3.53
C GLY A 277 -20.32 -12.17 -4.80
N SER A 278 -19.87 -11.75 -5.99
CA SER A 278 -20.12 -12.44 -7.25
C SER A 278 -18.89 -13.24 -7.68
N ASN A 279 -19.07 -14.55 -7.86
CA ASN A 279 -17.99 -15.42 -8.35
C ASN A 279 -17.55 -15.03 -9.76
N ARG A 280 -18.45 -14.51 -10.61
CA ARG A 280 -18.13 -14.00 -11.94
C ARG A 280 -17.17 -12.79 -11.84
N LEU A 281 -17.47 -11.82 -10.98
CA LEU A 281 -16.60 -10.67 -10.75
C LEU A 281 -15.27 -11.08 -10.11
N LEU A 282 -15.27 -11.99 -9.14
CA LEU A 282 -14.06 -12.49 -8.51
C LEU A 282 -13.12 -13.15 -9.53
N ALA A 283 -13.67 -13.91 -10.47
CA ALA A 283 -12.91 -14.48 -11.59
C ALA A 283 -12.33 -13.39 -12.50
N GLY A 284 -13.12 -12.39 -12.89
CA GLY A 284 -12.66 -11.23 -13.66
C GLY A 284 -11.62 -10.37 -12.94
N MET A 285 -11.68 -10.30 -11.63
CA MET A 285 -10.69 -9.66 -10.77
C MET A 285 -9.40 -10.47 -10.60
N HIS A 286 -9.31 -11.69 -11.11
CA HIS A 286 -8.22 -12.64 -10.88
C HIS A 286 -8.02 -12.97 -9.38
N ARG A 287 -9.11 -13.02 -8.59
CA ARG A 287 -8.99 -13.25 -7.15
C ARG A 287 -8.60 -14.67 -6.77
N GLN A 288 -8.89 -15.65 -7.62
CA GLN A 288 -8.57 -17.07 -7.39
C GLN A 288 -9.13 -17.62 -6.06
N HIS A 289 -10.22 -17.02 -5.55
CA HIS A 289 -11.07 -17.54 -4.47
C HIS A 289 -12.53 -17.23 -4.80
N THR A 290 -13.44 -17.87 -4.12
CA THR A 290 -14.90 -17.74 -4.32
C THR A 290 -15.58 -17.00 -3.17
N LYS A 291 -16.87 -16.64 -3.33
CA LYS A 291 -17.65 -16.07 -2.22
C LYS A 291 -17.87 -17.09 -1.10
N GLU A 292 -17.88 -18.38 -1.42
CA GLU A 292 -17.98 -19.47 -0.45
C GLU A 292 -16.74 -19.52 0.45
N ASP A 293 -15.55 -19.30 -0.12
CA ASP A 293 -14.31 -19.15 0.66
C ASP A 293 -14.37 -17.95 1.60
N VAL A 294 -14.96 -16.84 1.14
CA VAL A 294 -15.15 -15.65 1.98
C VAL A 294 -16.08 -15.95 3.15
N LEU A 295 -17.27 -16.51 2.87
CA LEU A 295 -18.24 -16.85 3.90
C LEU A 295 -17.66 -17.81 4.95
N LYS A 296 -16.95 -18.85 4.48
CA LYS A 296 -16.28 -19.82 5.34
C LYS A 296 -15.19 -19.17 6.20
N ALA A 297 -14.33 -18.33 5.59
CA ALA A 297 -13.25 -17.66 6.31
C ALA A 297 -13.79 -16.72 7.40
N VAL A 298 -14.84 -15.96 7.09
CA VAL A 298 -15.49 -15.07 8.05
C VAL A 298 -16.13 -15.85 9.20
N GLU A 299 -16.87 -16.91 8.89
CA GLU A 299 -17.48 -17.79 9.90
C GLU A 299 -16.42 -18.36 10.87
N MET A 300 -15.33 -18.89 10.31
CA MET A 300 -14.24 -19.46 11.08
C MET A 300 -13.58 -18.41 11.98
N ALA A 301 -13.30 -17.21 11.44
CA ALA A 301 -12.66 -16.13 12.18
C ALA A 301 -13.55 -15.62 13.33
N LEU A 302 -14.86 -15.46 13.09
CA LEU A 302 -15.85 -15.09 14.13
C LEU A 302 -15.94 -16.17 15.21
N LYS A 303 -16.04 -17.46 14.85
CA LYS A 303 -16.04 -18.58 15.79
C LYS A 303 -14.73 -18.69 16.61
N ALA A 304 -13.61 -18.28 16.02
CA ALA A 304 -12.34 -18.18 16.74
C ALA A 304 -12.28 -16.95 17.68
N GLY A 305 -13.33 -16.11 17.72
CA GLY A 305 -13.43 -14.95 18.60
C GLY A 305 -12.68 -13.71 18.10
N PHE A 306 -12.49 -13.58 16.78
CA PHE A 306 -12.08 -12.32 16.15
C PHE A 306 -13.29 -11.51 15.71
N LYS A 307 -13.21 -10.19 15.80
CA LYS A 307 -14.03 -9.31 14.98
C LYS A 307 -13.53 -9.39 13.55
N VAL A 308 -14.41 -9.24 12.56
CA VAL A 308 -14.03 -9.34 11.17
C VAL A 308 -14.48 -8.11 10.40
N ASN A 309 -13.54 -7.47 9.72
CA ASN A 309 -13.81 -6.45 8.71
C ASN A 309 -13.63 -7.08 7.34
N VAL A 310 -14.60 -6.90 6.44
CA VAL A 310 -14.56 -7.52 5.11
C VAL A 310 -14.54 -6.43 4.04
N ASP A 311 -13.47 -6.40 3.25
CA ASP A 311 -13.29 -5.40 2.19
C ASP A 311 -14.07 -5.78 0.94
N PHE A 312 -14.85 -4.82 0.41
CA PHE A 312 -15.60 -4.92 -0.84
C PHE A 312 -15.31 -3.74 -1.76
N ILE A 313 -15.27 -4.00 -3.07
CA ILE A 313 -15.12 -3.01 -4.13
C ILE A 313 -16.40 -3.01 -4.97
N PHE A 314 -17.09 -1.89 -4.99
CA PHE A 314 -18.32 -1.67 -5.78
C PHE A 314 -18.03 -0.86 -7.04
N GLY A 315 -18.88 -1.00 -8.05
CA GLY A 315 -18.74 -0.31 -9.32
C GLY A 315 -17.59 -0.82 -10.16
N CYS A 316 -17.34 -2.11 -10.13
CA CYS A 316 -16.33 -2.77 -10.94
C CYS A 316 -16.65 -2.70 -12.44
N PRO A 317 -15.65 -2.78 -13.34
CA PRO A 317 -15.92 -2.91 -14.78
C PRO A 317 -16.83 -4.11 -15.06
N ASP A 318 -17.81 -3.91 -15.95
CA ASP A 318 -18.80 -4.91 -16.39
C ASP A 318 -19.65 -5.52 -15.25
N GLU A 319 -19.75 -4.86 -14.11
CA GLU A 319 -20.68 -5.25 -13.05
C GLU A 319 -22.13 -5.08 -13.55
N ASN A 320 -22.89 -6.16 -13.51
CA ASN A 320 -24.29 -6.21 -13.96
C ASN A 320 -25.26 -6.36 -12.78
N GLU A 321 -26.58 -6.41 -13.05
CA GLU A 321 -27.63 -6.51 -12.03
C GLU A 321 -27.57 -7.81 -11.21
N GLU A 322 -27.13 -8.92 -11.81
CA GLU A 322 -26.95 -10.19 -11.13
C GLU A 322 -25.79 -10.10 -10.12
N ASP A 323 -24.64 -9.57 -10.56
CA ASP A 323 -23.49 -9.32 -9.67
C ASP A 323 -23.86 -8.38 -8.52
N GLU A 324 -24.60 -7.31 -8.82
CA GLU A 324 -25.08 -6.38 -7.81
C GLU A 324 -25.94 -7.11 -6.77
N THR A 325 -26.86 -7.98 -7.22
CA THR A 325 -27.74 -8.75 -6.35
C THR A 325 -26.94 -9.73 -5.49
N GLU A 326 -25.94 -10.41 -6.07
CA GLU A 326 -25.04 -11.29 -5.34
C GLU A 326 -24.18 -10.52 -4.33
N ASN A 327 -23.62 -9.36 -4.69
CA ASN A 327 -22.90 -8.48 -3.80
C ASN A 327 -23.75 -8.05 -2.60
N ILE A 328 -24.98 -7.58 -2.86
CA ILE A 328 -25.93 -7.17 -1.82
C ILE A 328 -26.25 -8.34 -0.88
N THR A 329 -26.59 -9.50 -1.43
CA THR A 329 -26.92 -10.69 -0.65
C THR A 329 -25.75 -11.09 0.24
N THR A 330 -24.54 -11.09 -0.30
CA THR A 330 -23.33 -11.48 0.43
C THR A 330 -23.02 -10.51 1.57
N ILE A 331 -23.06 -9.19 1.32
CA ILE A 331 -22.78 -8.22 2.40
C ILE A 331 -23.85 -8.25 3.51
N LEU A 332 -25.11 -8.50 3.17
CA LEU A 332 -26.16 -8.66 4.17
C LEU A 332 -25.95 -9.92 5.00
N THR A 333 -25.62 -11.05 4.38
CA THR A 333 -25.28 -12.30 5.06
C THR A 333 -24.10 -12.12 6.01
N LEU A 334 -23.00 -11.54 5.54
CA LEU A 334 -21.81 -11.27 6.36
C LEU A 334 -22.12 -10.34 7.54
N SER A 335 -22.95 -9.31 7.30
CA SER A 335 -23.40 -8.40 8.34
C SER A 335 -24.28 -9.07 9.39
N GLN A 336 -25.16 -10.01 8.98
CA GLN A 336 -25.96 -10.82 9.88
C GLN A 336 -25.10 -11.78 10.71
N MET A 337 -24.01 -12.30 10.14
CA MET A 337 -23.03 -13.11 10.88
C MET A 337 -22.25 -12.31 11.93
N GLY A 338 -22.31 -10.97 11.89
CA GLY A 338 -21.59 -10.08 12.81
C GLY A 338 -20.30 -9.48 12.25
N ALA A 339 -20.03 -9.66 10.97
CA ALA A 339 -18.90 -8.99 10.31
C ALA A 339 -19.25 -7.53 9.96
N MET A 340 -18.25 -6.66 9.94
CA MET A 340 -18.36 -5.27 9.50
C MET A 340 -17.88 -5.14 8.05
N ILE A 341 -18.64 -4.48 7.21
CA ILE A 341 -18.28 -4.27 5.80
C ILE A 341 -17.43 -3.01 5.67
N HIS A 342 -16.28 -3.14 5.01
CA HIS A 342 -15.44 -2.03 4.61
C HIS A 342 -15.62 -1.79 3.11
N ALA A 343 -16.36 -0.76 2.76
CA ALA A 343 -16.78 -0.50 1.39
C ALA A 343 -15.82 0.46 0.67
N HIS A 344 -15.42 0.04 -0.53
CA HIS A 344 -14.63 0.81 -1.49
C HIS A 344 -15.39 0.95 -2.82
N THR A 345 -14.99 1.94 -3.62
CA THR A 345 -15.39 2.04 -5.03
C THR A 345 -14.19 1.73 -5.91
N PHE A 346 -14.43 1.03 -7.00
CA PHE A 346 -13.42 0.77 -8.01
C PHE A 346 -12.81 2.09 -8.53
N MET A 347 -11.50 2.13 -8.55
CA MET A 347 -10.72 3.20 -9.17
C MET A 347 -9.78 2.60 -10.22
N PRO A 348 -9.80 3.08 -11.46
CA PRO A 348 -8.87 2.63 -12.48
C PRO A 348 -7.46 3.09 -12.09
N LEU A 349 -6.59 2.14 -11.78
CA LEU A 349 -5.20 2.41 -11.39
C LEU A 349 -4.28 2.00 -12.55
N PRO A 350 -3.55 2.94 -13.16
CA PRO A 350 -2.65 2.65 -14.27
C PRO A 350 -1.64 1.54 -13.95
N GLY A 351 -1.26 0.76 -14.96
CA GLY A 351 -0.37 -0.40 -14.80
C GLY A 351 -1.05 -1.68 -14.33
N THR A 352 -2.36 -1.62 -14.01
CA THR A 352 -3.16 -2.82 -13.69
C THR A 352 -3.98 -3.28 -14.90
N PRO A 353 -4.39 -4.55 -14.98
CA PRO A 353 -5.27 -5.04 -16.06
C PRO A 353 -6.57 -4.22 -16.23
N TRP A 354 -7.09 -3.64 -15.15
CA TRP A 354 -8.26 -2.78 -15.20
C TRP A 354 -7.93 -1.28 -15.18
N GLY A 355 -6.66 -0.91 -15.36
CA GLY A 355 -6.20 0.47 -15.25
C GLY A 355 -6.84 1.45 -16.23
N GLU A 356 -7.20 0.98 -17.43
CA GLU A 356 -7.87 1.77 -18.47
C GLU A 356 -9.37 1.51 -18.56
N ARG A 357 -9.89 0.57 -17.75
CA ARG A 357 -11.31 0.20 -17.80
C ARG A 357 -12.17 1.18 -17.01
N LYS A 358 -13.31 1.50 -17.54
CA LYS A 358 -14.32 2.33 -16.85
C LYS A 358 -15.06 1.47 -15.83
N GLY A 359 -15.12 1.91 -14.58
CA GLY A 359 -16.00 1.30 -13.58
C GLY A 359 -17.46 1.55 -13.89
N SER A 360 -18.33 0.63 -13.48
CA SER A 360 -19.78 0.77 -13.52
C SER A 360 -20.25 1.79 -12.47
N PRO A 361 -21.33 2.54 -12.72
CA PRO A 361 -21.94 3.37 -11.68
C PRO A 361 -22.50 2.49 -10.56
N ILE A 362 -22.30 2.87 -9.30
CA ILE A 362 -23.00 2.21 -8.20
C ILE A 362 -24.48 2.58 -8.28
N SER A 363 -25.35 1.59 -8.33
CA SER A 363 -26.80 1.80 -8.50
C SER A 363 -27.43 2.54 -7.30
N PRO A 364 -28.55 3.23 -7.48
CA PRO A 364 -29.31 3.82 -6.38
C PRO A 364 -29.73 2.78 -5.32
N ARG A 365 -30.03 1.54 -5.75
CA ARG A 365 -30.38 0.41 -4.87
C ARG A 365 -29.22 0.06 -3.95
N THR A 366 -28.03 -0.15 -4.51
CA THR A 366 -26.82 -0.43 -3.74
C THR A 366 -26.48 0.73 -2.80
N LYS A 367 -26.48 1.98 -3.29
CA LYS A 367 -26.23 3.17 -2.44
C LYS A 367 -27.16 3.25 -1.24
N LYS A 368 -28.44 2.96 -1.41
CA LYS A 368 -29.43 2.93 -0.33
C LYS A 368 -29.08 1.87 0.73
N ILE A 369 -28.67 0.68 0.29
CA ILE A 369 -28.30 -0.41 1.19
C ILE A 369 -27.01 -0.10 1.94
N LEU A 370 -25.96 0.38 1.25
CA LEU A 370 -24.72 0.79 1.87
C LEU A 370 -24.93 1.91 2.91
N GLY A 371 -25.76 2.91 2.55
CA GLY A 371 -26.14 3.99 3.46
C GLY A 371 -26.85 3.50 4.72
N ARG A 372 -27.79 2.56 4.58
CA ARG A 372 -28.49 1.94 5.71
C ARG A 372 -27.52 1.16 6.62
N LEU A 373 -26.65 0.31 6.04
CA LEU A 373 -25.66 -0.44 6.83
C LEU A 373 -24.67 0.50 7.55
N ALA A 374 -24.31 1.63 6.95
CA ALA A 374 -23.47 2.64 7.59
C ALA A 374 -24.18 3.30 8.78
N GLN A 375 -25.48 3.63 8.66
CA GLN A 375 -26.30 4.17 9.76
C GLN A 375 -26.46 3.16 10.90
N GLU A 376 -26.55 1.87 10.58
CA GLU A 376 -26.62 0.78 11.55
C GLU A 376 -25.25 0.47 12.20
N GLY A 377 -24.17 1.15 11.81
CA GLY A 377 -22.81 0.88 12.30
C GLY A 377 -22.21 -0.44 11.81
N LYS A 378 -22.76 -1.01 10.73
CA LYS A 378 -22.36 -2.29 10.13
C LYS A 378 -21.49 -2.13 8.89
N LEU A 379 -21.27 -0.88 8.45
CA LEU A 379 -20.45 -0.56 7.30
C LEU A 379 -19.67 0.74 7.55
N PHE A 380 -18.42 0.76 7.08
CA PHE A 380 -17.58 1.95 7.02
C PHE A 380 -16.80 1.98 5.70
N GLY A 381 -16.04 3.04 5.47
CA GLY A 381 -15.19 3.19 4.27
C GLY A 381 -15.44 4.50 3.53
N GLN A 382 -14.62 4.74 2.52
CA GLN A 382 -14.65 5.99 1.76
C GLN A 382 -15.30 5.82 0.38
N TRP A 383 -16.15 4.81 0.20
CA TRP A 383 -16.74 4.46 -1.10
C TRP A 383 -17.36 5.65 -1.82
N TYR A 384 -18.10 6.49 -1.10
CA TYR A 384 -18.74 7.69 -1.69
C TYR A 384 -17.72 8.71 -2.21
N THR A 385 -16.64 8.97 -1.44
CA THR A 385 -15.57 9.88 -1.86
C THR A 385 -14.77 9.30 -3.03
N GLN A 386 -14.52 7.99 -3.00
CA GLN A 386 -13.80 7.27 -4.06
C GLN A 386 -14.61 7.26 -5.37
N GLU A 387 -15.96 7.12 -5.32
CA GLU A 387 -16.80 7.23 -6.51
C GLU A 387 -16.64 8.60 -7.19
N ARG A 388 -16.61 9.67 -6.41
CA ARG A 388 -16.36 11.02 -6.94
C ARG A 388 -14.97 11.17 -7.59
N TYR A 389 -13.95 10.56 -6.99
CA TYR A 389 -12.61 10.52 -7.59
C TYR A 389 -12.59 9.72 -8.90
N ALA A 390 -13.20 8.53 -8.92
CA ALA A 390 -13.29 7.70 -10.12
C ALA A 390 -13.98 8.44 -11.28
N GLN A 391 -15.02 9.24 -10.98
CA GLN A 391 -15.72 10.07 -11.98
C GLN A 391 -14.84 11.20 -12.53
N ARG A 392 -13.97 11.80 -11.71
CA ARG A 392 -13.03 12.85 -12.16
C ARG A 392 -11.93 12.28 -13.06
N LEU A 393 -11.40 11.13 -12.74
CA LEU A 393 -10.41 10.44 -13.58
C LEU A 393 -10.95 10.12 -14.97
N LYS A 394 -12.28 9.96 -15.11
CA LYS A 394 -12.96 9.76 -16.42
C LYS A 394 -12.98 11.03 -17.31
N LYS A 395 -13.04 12.22 -16.72
CA LYS A 395 -13.16 13.48 -17.47
C LYS A 395 -11.83 13.93 -18.10
N THR A 396 -10.72 13.64 -17.46
CA THR A 396 -9.38 14.04 -17.93
C THR A 396 -8.83 13.15 -19.05
N GLY A 397 -9.36 11.96 -19.28
CA GLY A 397 -8.97 11.05 -20.37
C GLY A 397 -9.74 11.23 -21.68
N GLY A 398 -10.67 12.17 -21.77
CA GLY A 398 -11.58 12.32 -22.92
C GLY A 398 -11.49 13.66 -23.69
N GLU A 399 -10.69 14.62 -23.25
CA GLU A 399 -10.70 15.97 -23.84
C GLU A 399 -9.41 16.35 -24.63
N GLU A 400 -8.48 15.41 -24.87
CA GLU A 400 -7.30 15.67 -25.73
C GLU A 400 -7.41 15.10 -27.15
N GLN A 401 -8.62 14.77 -27.63
CA GLN A 401 -8.85 14.42 -29.03
C GLN A 401 -10.07 15.19 -29.59
N THR A 402 -9.93 16.49 -29.81
CA THR A 402 -10.61 17.26 -30.88
C THR A 402 -9.75 18.43 -31.26
#